data_d86214503e8529ab7cf82d12cff5e6b2
#
_entry.id   d86214503e8529ab7cf82d12cff5e6b2
#
_cell.length_a   1.000
_cell.length_b   1.000
_cell.length_c   1.000
_cell.angle_alpha   90.00
_cell.angle_beta   90.00
_cell.angle_gamma   90.00
#
_symmetry.space_group_name_H-M   'P 1'
#
loop_
_entity.id
_entity.type
_entity.pdbx_description
1 polymer ?
#
loop_
_entity_poly.entity_id
_entity_poly.type
_entity_poly.pdbx_seq_one_letter_code
_entity_poly.pdbx_strand_id
1 'polypeptide(L)'
;MCRYEKCTDEELIARLRSGEAEISDYLMEKYKGFVRKKARTMFLIGGETDDLIQEGMIGLFKAVQSYQPDKEASFQTFAGMCIDRQLY
;
A
#
# COMPACT_ATOMS: atom_id res chain seq x y z
N MET A 1 2.12 21.46 -3.38
CA MET A 1 0.87 20.90 -2.88
C MET A 1 0.42 19.72 -3.72
N CYS A 2 -0.03 18.67 -3.06
CA CYS A 2 -0.39 17.45 -3.75
C CYS A 2 -1.86 17.51 -4.22
N ARG A 3 -2.08 17.47 -5.51
CA ARG A 3 -3.43 17.50 -6.08
C ARG A 3 -4.18 16.18 -5.89
N TYR A 4 -3.49 15.17 -5.42
CA TYR A 4 -4.09 13.85 -5.21
C TYR A 4 -4.83 13.71 -3.89
N GLU A 5 -4.66 14.65 -2.99
CA GLU A 5 -5.26 14.57 -1.67
C GLU A 5 -6.79 14.54 -1.69
N LYS A 6 -7.38 15.12 -2.73
CA LYS A 6 -8.84 15.19 -2.85
C LYS A 6 -9.43 13.97 -3.54
N CYS A 7 -8.60 13.06 -4.00
CA CYS A 7 -9.07 11.85 -4.68
C CYS A 7 -9.11 10.69 -3.71
N THR A 8 -10.05 9.78 -3.93
CA THR A 8 -10.01 8.51 -3.19
C THR A 8 -8.88 7.66 -3.72
N ASP A 9 -8.44 6.70 -2.93
CA ASP A 9 -7.40 5.78 -3.39
C ASP A 9 -7.84 5.02 -4.62
N GLU A 10 -9.13 4.66 -4.68
CA GLU A 10 -9.69 3.94 -5.81
C GLU A 10 -9.63 4.78 -7.08
N GLU A 11 -9.93 6.07 -6.96
CA GLU A 11 -9.81 6.99 -8.09
C GLU A 11 -8.36 7.12 -8.56
N LEU A 12 -7.44 7.18 -7.60
CA LEU A 12 -6.02 7.29 -7.93
C LEU A 12 -5.53 6.06 -8.66
N ILE A 13 -5.97 4.88 -8.25
CA ILE A 13 -5.56 3.65 -8.92
C ILE A 13 -6.08 3.62 -10.36
N ALA A 14 -7.31 4.07 -10.58
CA ALA A 14 -7.85 4.14 -11.94
C ALA A 14 -7.02 5.09 -12.81
N ARG A 15 -6.63 6.24 -12.27
CA ARG A 15 -5.80 7.20 -12.99
C ARG A 15 -4.40 6.65 -13.25
N LEU A 16 -3.84 5.94 -12.29
CA LEU A 16 -2.55 5.30 -12.46
C LEU A 16 -2.58 4.33 -13.64
N ARG A 17 -3.63 3.54 -13.72
CA ARG A 17 -3.76 2.56 -14.79
C ARG A 17 -4.03 3.20 -16.15
N SER A 18 -4.49 4.44 -16.17
CA SER A 18 -4.67 5.15 -17.42
C SER A 18 -3.43 5.94 -17.84
N GLY A 19 -2.34 5.84 -17.07
CA GLY A 19 -1.06 6.37 -17.50
C GLY A 19 -0.37 7.37 -16.58
N GLU A 20 -0.97 7.73 -15.45
CA GLU A 20 -0.35 8.69 -14.53
C GLU A 20 0.59 7.95 -13.57
N ALA A 21 1.78 7.62 -14.06
CA ALA A 21 2.70 6.75 -13.35
C ALA A 21 3.17 7.31 -11.99
N GLU A 22 3.21 8.62 -11.84
CA GLU A 22 3.67 9.22 -10.57
C GLU A 22 2.72 8.94 -9.41
N ILE A 23 1.49 8.51 -9.69
CA ILE A 23 0.55 8.16 -8.63
C ILE A 23 1.05 6.96 -7.83
N SER A 24 1.79 6.06 -8.47
CA SER A 24 2.38 4.92 -7.76
C SER A 24 3.26 5.40 -6.60
N ASP A 25 4.14 6.37 -6.87
CA ASP A 25 5.01 6.92 -5.83
C ASP A 25 4.20 7.61 -4.74
N TYR A 26 3.16 8.34 -5.13
CA TYR A 26 2.31 9.02 -4.16
C TYR A 26 1.66 8.02 -3.21
N LEU A 27 1.10 6.94 -3.74
CA LEU A 27 0.44 5.93 -2.93
C LEU A 27 1.43 5.21 -2.02
N MET A 28 2.62 4.90 -2.53
CA MET A 28 3.64 4.26 -1.71
C MET A 28 4.03 5.14 -0.53
N GLU A 29 4.20 6.44 -0.77
CA GLU A 29 4.55 7.38 0.29
C GLU A 29 3.39 7.54 1.27
N LYS A 30 2.17 7.65 0.77
CA LYS A 30 0.99 7.82 1.60
C LYS A 30 0.81 6.67 2.59
N TYR A 31 1.07 5.45 2.16
CA TYR A 31 0.84 4.27 2.97
C TYR A 31 2.07 3.78 3.73
N LYS A 32 3.18 4.51 3.63
CA LYS A 32 4.41 4.10 4.30
C LYS A 32 4.24 3.96 5.80
N GLY A 33 3.52 4.90 6.43
CA GLY A 33 3.24 4.82 7.85
C GLY A 33 2.40 3.61 8.22
N PHE A 34 1.44 3.27 7.35
CA PHE A 34 0.59 2.10 7.53
C PHE A 34 1.43 0.82 7.51
N VAL A 35 2.37 0.73 6.55
CA VAL A 35 3.28 -0.40 6.47
C VAL A 35 4.15 -0.50 7.72
N ARG A 36 4.68 0.64 8.17
CA ARG A 36 5.51 0.66 9.38
C ARG A 36 4.76 0.16 10.60
N LYS A 37 3.49 0.53 10.69
CA LYS A 37 2.66 0.12 11.81
C LYS A 37 2.48 -1.41 11.82
N LYS A 38 2.25 -1.99 10.65
CA LYS A 38 2.11 -3.43 10.53
C LYS A 38 3.43 -4.15 10.79
N ALA A 39 4.53 -3.61 10.27
CA ALA A 39 5.85 -4.20 10.48
C ALA A 39 6.25 -4.19 11.95
N ARG A 40 5.84 -3.14 12.66
CA ARG A 40 6.14 -3.03 14.09
C ARG A 40 5.51 -4.17 14.89
N THR A 41 4.35 -4.61 14.48
CA THR A 41 3.70 -5.75 15.11
C THR A 41 4.53 -7.02 14.94
N MET A 42 5.09 -7.19 13.75
CA MET A 42 5.93 -8.36 13.47
C MET A 42 7.27 -8.30 14.18
N PHE A 43 7.77 -7.09 14.45
CA PHE A 43 9.04 -6.92 15.15
C PHE A 43 9.04 -7.66 16.50
N LEU A 44 7.90 -7.68 17.16
CA LEU A 44 7.77 -8.34 18.46
C LEU A 44 7.98 -9.86 18.37
N ILE A 45 7.97 -10.40 17.15
CA ILE A 45 8.17 -11.83 16.93
C ILE A 45 9.63 -12.12 16.54
N GLY A 46 10.46 -11.08 16.48
CA GLY A 46 11.89 -11.27 16.29
C GLY A 46 12.47 -10.86 14.95
N GLY A 47 11.70 -10.14 14.13
CA GLY A 47 12.21 -9.66 12.86
C GLY A 47 12.94 -8.32 13.00
N GLU A 48 13.74 -7.98 12.02
CA GLU A 48 14.39 -6.68 11.95
C GLU A 48 13.45 -5.67 11.31
N THR A 49 13.31 -4.50 11.95
CA THR A 49 12.32 -3.51 11.53
C THR A 49 12.50 -3.07 10.08
N ASP A 50 13.73 -2.79 9.67
CA ASP A 50 13.97 -2.30 8.31
C ASP A 50 13.63 -3.33 7.26
N ASP A 51 14.00 -4.58 7.51
CA ASP A 51 13.68 -5.67 6.58
C ASP A 51 12.17 -5.88 6.49
N LEU A 52 11.49 -5.79 7.63
CA LEU A 52 10.04 -5.96 7.65
C LEU A 52 9.34 -4.82 6.91
N ILE A 53 9.84 -3.59 7.05
CA ILE A 53 9.27 -2.46 6.34
C ILE A 53 9.43 -2.67 4.85
N GLN A 54 10.59 -3.12 4.39
CA GLN A 54 10.81 -3.37 2.97
C GLN A 54 9.89 -4.47 2.45
N GLU A 55 9.74 -5.55 3.21
CA GLU A 55 8.81 -6.61 2.81
C GLU A 55 7.38 -6.08 2.72
N GLY A 56 6.97 -5.27 3.70
CA GLY A 56 5.64 -4.69 3.68
C GLY A 56 5.43 -3.78 2.50
N MET A 57 6.45 -3.02 2.12
CA MET A 57 6.37 -2.15 0.94
C MET A 57 6.19 -2.96 -0.34
N ILE A 58 6.80 -4.14 -0.42
CA ILE A 58 6.59 -5.04 -1.54
C ILE A 58 5.12 -5.48 -1.59
N GLY A 59 4.56 -5.81 -0.44
CA GLY A 59 3.14 -6.16 -0.36
C GLY A 59 2.24 -5.03 -0.82
N LEU A 60 2.57 -3.81 -0.40
CA LEU A 60 1.82 -2.62 -0.82
C LEU A 60 1.90 -2.43 -2.33
N PHE A 61 3.08 -2.57 -2.90
CA PHE A 61 3.25 -2.44 -4.35
C PHE A 61 2.41 -3.46 -5.09
N LYS A 62 2.40 -4.70 -4.62
CA LYS A 62 1.55 -5.74 -5.22
C LYS A 62 0.08 -5.37 -5.13
N ALA A 63 -0.33 -4.74 -4.02
CA ALA A 63 -1.71 -4.29 -3.88
C ALA A 63 -2.07 -3.23 -4.91
N VAL A 64 -1.17 -2.27 -5.12
CA VAL A 64 -1.38 -1.22 -6.12
C VAL A 64 -1.56 -1.83 -7.51
N GLN A 65 -0.81 -2.88 -7.81
CA GLN A 65 -0.88 -3.53 -9.12
C GLN A 65 -2.11 -4.42 -9.28
N SER A 66 -2.59 -5.01 -8.19
CA SER A 66 -3.60 -6.07 -8.25
C SER A 66 -5.01 -5.62 -7.90
N TYR A 67 -5.15 -4.48 -7.26
CA TYR A 67 -6.44 -4.05 -6.74
C TYR A 67 -7.48 -3.93 -7.86
N GLN A 68 -8.69 -4.39 -7.56
CA GLN A 68 -9.81 -4.30 -8.49
C GLN A 68 -10.88 -3.41 -7.88
N PRO A 69 -11.06 -2.19 -8.41
CA PRO A 69 -11.97 -1.21 -7.81
C PRO A 69 -13.44 -1.64 -7.77
N ASP A 70 -13.81 -2.59 -8.59
CA ASP A 70 -15.19 -3.07 -8.65
C ASP A 70 -15.49 -4.12 -7.58
N LYS A 71 -14.52 -4.48 -6.74
CA LYS A 71 -14.75 -5.37 -5.62
C LYS A 71 -15.27 -4.59 -4.41
N GLU A 72 -15.80 -5.30 -3.45
CA GLU A 72 -16.40 -4.67 -2.27
C GLU A 72 -15.40 -4.01 -1.35
N ALA A 73 -14.19 -4.55 -1.25
CA ALA A 73 -13.19 -4.04 -0.32
C ALA A 73 -12.61 -2.72 -0.81
N SER A 74 -12.39 -1.80 0.12
CA SER A 74 -11.66 -0.58 -0.19
C SER A 74 -10.20 -0.91 -0.47
N PHE A 75 -9.50 0.02 -1.15
CA PHE A 75 -8.07 -0.19 -1.39
C PHE A 75 -7.31 -0.38 -0.08
N GLN A 76 -7.63 0.41 0.95
CA GLN A 76 -6.92 0.30 2.22
C GLN A 76 -7.06 -1.10 2.83
N THR A 77 -8.26 -1.66 2.79
CA THR A 77 -8.49 -3.01 3.30
C THR A 77 -7.71 -4.03 2.48
N PHE A 78 -7.78 -3.91 1.18
CA PHE A 78 -7.08 -4.84 0.29
C PHE A 78 -5.57 -4.73 0.48
N ALA A 79 -5.04 -3.50 0.55
CA ALA A 79 -3.62 -3.29 0.76
C ALA A 79 -3.17 -3.88 2.10
N GLY A 80 -3.97 -3.72 3.13
CA GLY A 80 -3.66 -4.32 4.43
C GLY A 80 -3.50 -5.82 4.35
N MET A 81 -4.39 -6.47 3.61
CA MET A 81 -4.30 -7.92 3.42
C MET A 81 -3.05 -8.33 2.66
N CYS A 82 -2.70 -7.59 1.62
CA CYS A 82 -1.52 -7.88 0.83
C CYS A 82 -0.24 -7.69 1.65
N ILE A 83 -0.19 -6.63 2.45
CA ILE A 83 0.96 -6.36 3.30
C ILE A 83 1.10 -7.48 4.32
N ASP A 84 0.00 -7.87 4.96
CA ASP A 84 0.04 -8.95 5.95
C ASP A 84 0.55 -10.25 5.34
N ARG A 85 0.06 -10.60 4.15
CA ARG A 85 0.52 -11.81 3.48
C ARG A 85 2.01 -11.77 3.18
N GLN A 86 2.52 -10.59 2.81
CA GLN A 86 3.93 -10.45 2.50
C GLN A 86 4.78 -10.55 3.76
N LEU A 87 4.27 -10.05 4.89
CA LEU A 87 5.00 -10.08 6.16
C LEU A 87 4.95 -11.45 6.82
N TYR A 88 3.90 -12.20 6.62
CA TYR A 88 3.75 -13.54 7.17
C TYR A 88 4.16 -14.59 6.15
#